data_8e395d7d74d55a540629880679a9d2a4
#
_entry.id   8e395d7d74d55a540629880679a9d2a4
#
_cell.length_a   1.000
_cell.length_b   1.000
_cell.length_c   1.000
_cell.angle_alpha   90.00
_cell.angle_beta   90.00
_cell.angle_gamma   90.00
#
_symmetry.space_group_name_H-M   'P 1'
#
loop_
_entity.id
_entity.type
_entity.pdbx_description
1 polymer ?
#
loop_
_entity_poly.entity_id
_entity_poly.type
_entity_poly.pdbx_seq_one_letter_code
_entity_poly.pdbx_strand_id
1 'polypeptide(L)'
;MSGSGLTVRWSLVGAPDGVEKALADYVAETSHARFTGMEGLRFKTWRMRAGEWFEGCYVFVDDAARAAFQEEFTAVAAEAPGSRIIGSAPILIEECVVVAVAEGGDGFGAAARY
;
A
#
# COMPACT_ATOMS: atom_id res chain seq x y z
N MET A 1 17.64 2.15 15.87
CA MET A 1 16.41 1.37 15.74
C MET A 1 15.91 1.42 14.32
N SER A 2 15.67 0.28 13.74
CA SER A 2 15.15 0.18 12.38
C SER A 2 13.62 0.34 12.40
N GLY A 3 13.09 0.89 11.31
CA GLY A 3 11.66 0.87 11.06
C GLY A 3 11.19 -0.49 10.60
N SER A 4 9.89 -0.67 10.53
CA SER A 4 9.27 -1.91 10.09
C SER A 4 8.48 -1.68 8.81
N GLY A 5 8.78 -2.45 7.78
CA GLY A 5 8.14 -2.34 6.48
C GLY A 5 7.09 -3.42 6.24
N LEU A 6 6.19 -3.11 5.32
CA LEU A 6 5.18 -4.06 4.85
C LEU A 6 4.93 -3.81 3.37
N THR A 7 4.86 -4.87 2.60
CA THR A 7 4.44 -4.81 1.20
C THR A 7 3.18 -5.64 1.02
N VAL A 8 2.17 -5.05 0.39
CA VAL A 8 0.95 -5.75 -0.02
C VAL A 8 0.86 -5.63 -1.53
N ARG A 9 0.88 -6.75 -2.25
CA ARG A 9 0.88 -6.73 -3.71
C ARG A 9 -0.26 -7.57 -4.27
N TRP A 10 -0.90 -7.06 -5.31
CA TRP A 10 -1.89 -7.75 -6.11
C TRP A 10 -1.36 -7.98 -7.52
N SER A 11 -1.77 -9.08 -8.15
CA SER A 11 -1.58 -9.28 -9.58
C SER A 11 -2.71 -8.57 -10.35
N LEU A 12 -2.37 -7.86 -11.41
CA LEU A 12 -3.36 -7.28 -12.32
C LEU A 12 -3.58 -8.15 -13.55
N VAL A 13 -2.91 -9.31 -13.63
CA VAL A 13 -3.11 -10.24 -14.73
C VAL A 13 -4.53 -10.78 -14.68
N GLY A 14 -5.28 -10.60 -15.76
CA GLY A 14 -6.69 -11.02 -15.82
C GLY A 14 -7.67 -10.12 -15.10
N ALA A 15 -7.23 -8.97 -14.56
CA ALA A 15 -8.11 -8.00 -13.93
C ALA A 15 -9.03 -7.33 -14.96
N PRO A 16 -10.15 -6.72 -14.51
CA PRO A 16 -11.07 -6.04 -15.43
C PRO A 16 -10.41 -4.91 -16.21
N ASP A 17 -10.90 -4.65 -17.43
CA ASP A 17 -10.47 -3.49 -18.21
C ASP A 17 -10.71 -2.21 -17.40
N GLY A 18 -9.73 -1.31 -17.45
CA GLY A 18 -9.81 -0.04 -16.71
C GLY A 18 -9.46 -0.14 -15.24
N VAL A 19 -8.92 -1.28 -14.79
CA VAL A 19 -8.55 -1.49 -13.38
C VAL A 19 -7.55 -0.45 -12.89
N GLU A 20 -6.58 -0.05 -13.73
CA GLU A 20 -5.57 0.94 -13.34
C GLU A 20 -6.21 2.28 -12.98
N LYS A 21 -7.14 2.76 -13.82
CA LYS A 21 -7.86 4.00 -13.52
C LYS A 21 -8.73 3.86 -12.29
N ALA A 22 -9.43 2.74 -12.15
CA ALA A 22 -10.28 2.50 -10.97
C ALA A 22 -9.46 2.50 -9.67
N LEU A 23 -8.27 1.89 -9.69
CA LEU A 23 -7.38 1.89 -8.53
C LEU A 23 -6.84 3.30 -8.24
N ALA A 24 -6.39 4.03 -9.27
CA ALA A 24 -5.90 5.39 -9.09
C ALA A 24 -6.98 6.31 -8.50
N ASP A 25 -8.22 6.19 -8.99
CA ASP A 25 -9.35 6.96 -8.47
C ASP A 25 -9.66 6.58 -7.02
N TYR A 26 -9.68 5.30 -6.70
CA TYR A 26 -9.89 4.83 -5.33
C TYR A 26 -8.82 5.36 -4.38
N VAL A 27 -7.55 5.30 -4.78
CA VAL A 27 -6.45 5.83 -3.95
C VAL A 27 -6.64 7.32 -3.73
N ALA A 28 -6.86 8.09 -4.79
CA ALA A 28 -6.99 9.53 -4.70
C ALA A 28 -8.19 9.98 -3.86
N GLU A 29 -9.31 9.27 -3.98
CA GLU A 29 -10.59 9.68 -3.38
C GLU A 29 -10.81 9.12 -1.98
N THR A 30 -10.13 8.02 -1.62
CA THR A 30 -10.41 7.30 -0.37
C THR A 30 -9.15 6.88 0.37
N SER A 31 -8.30 6.06 -0.22
CA SER A 31 -7.19 5.40 0.48
C SER A 31 -6.14 6.41 0.95
N HIS A 32 -5.79 7.38 0.13
CA HIS A 32 -4.79 8.39 0.47
C HIS A 32 -5.17 9.14 1.75
N ALA A 33 -6.42 9.59 1.85
CA ALA A 33 -6.91 10.29 3.03
C ALA A 33 -6.89 9.40 4.28
N ARG A 34 -7.22 8.11 4.12
CA ARG A 34 -7.21 7.15 5.23
C ARG A 34 -5.82 7.01 5.85
N PHE A 35 -4.78 6.95 5.01
CA PHE A 35 -3.41 6.73 5.50
C PHE A 35 -2.68 8.02 5.84
N THR A 36 -3.10 9.16 5.30
CA THR A 36 -2.50 10.45 5.65
C THR A 36 -2.73 10.76 7.13
N GLY A 37 -1.65 10.94 7.88
CA GLY A 37 -1.72 11.21 9.31
C GLY A 37 -1.99 9.98 10.17
N MET A 38 -1.97 8.78 9.62
CA MET A 38 -2.20 7.56 10.41
C MET A 38 -1.15 7.39 11.49
N GLU A 39 -1.60 7.18 12.73
CA GLU A 39 -0.71 6.95 13.86
C GLU A 39 0.10 5.67 13.67
N GLY A 40 1.39 5.73 13.96
CA GLY A 40 2.31 4.61 13.80
C GLY A 40 2.86 4.43 12.39
N LEU A 41 2.29 5.09 11.40
CA LEU A 41 2.77 5.04 10.02
C LEU A 41 3.72 6.20 9.77
N ARG A 42 4.90 5.92 9.19
CA ARG A 42 5.81 6.97 8.75
C ARG A 42 5.43 7.47 7.37
N PHE A 43 5.29 6.55 6.41
CA PHE A 43 4.77 6.88 5.10
C PHE A 43 4.32 5.62 4.37
N LYS A 44 3.56 5.82 3.31
CA LYS A 44 3.09 4.79 2.41
C LYS A 44 3.21 5.27 0.98
N THR A 45 3.61 4.39 0.09
CA THR A 45 3.51 4.61 -1.35
C THR A 45 2.59 3.58 -1.96
N TRP A 46 1.85 3.99 -2.97
CA TRP A 46 1.09 3.08 -3.83
C TRP A 46 1.77 3.09 -5.18
N ARG A 47 2.06 1.92 -5.68
CA ARG A 47 2.77 1.77 -6.96
C ARG A 47 2.05 0.76 -7.83
N MET A 48 2.16 0.92 -9.14
CA MET A 48 1.56 -0.03 -10.04
C MET A 48 2.33 -0.10 -11.35
N ARG A 49 2.34 -1.30 -11.91
CA ARG A 49 2.79 -1.52 -13.28
C ARG A 49 1.58 -2.03 -14.05
N ALA A 50 1.12 -1.25 -15.04
CA ALA A 50 -0.11 -1.54 -15.76
C ALA A 50 -0.11 -2.95 -16.33
N GLY A 51 -1.22 -3.67 -16.13
CA GLY A 51 -1.40 -5.04 -16.57
C GLY A 51 -0.64 -6.09 -15.78
N GLU A 52 0.22 -5.69 -14.84
CA GLU A 52 1.08 -6.64 -14.12
C GLU A 52 0.81 -6.67 -12.62
N TRP A 53 0.96 -5.55 -11.91
CA TRP A 53 0.77 -5.54 -10.46
C TRP A 53 0.42 -4.16 -9.91
N PHE A 54 -0.20 -4.18 -8.75
CA PHE A 54 -0.49 -3.03 -7.91
C PHE A 54 -0.02 -3.34 -6.50
N GLU A 55 0.59 -2.37 -5.80
CA GLU A 55 1.07 -2.61 -4.44
C GLU A 55 1.00 -1.38 -3.54
N GLY A 56 0.86 -1.64 -2.24
CA GLY A 56 1.10 -0.67 -1.18
C GLY A 56 2.40 -1.02 -0.48
N CYS A 57 3.27 -0.03 -0.30
CA CYS A 57 4.52 -0.17 0.44
C CYS A 57 4.46 0.75 1.65
N TYR A 58 4.59 0.17 2.83
CA TYR A 58 4.39 0.85 4.11
C TYR A 58 5.70 0.89 4.89
N VAL A 59 5.95 1.98 5.58
CA VAL A 59 6.99 2.07 6.60
C VAL A 59 6.35 2.53 7.90
N PHE A 60 6.40 1.69 8.92
CA PHE A 60 5.87 1.96 10.25
C PHE A 60 6.99 2.34 11.22
N VAL A 61 6.64 2.99 12.32
CA VAL A 61 7.61 3.43 13.33
C VAL A 61 8.29 2.26 14.05
N ASP A 62 7.59 1.11 14.19
CA ASP A 62 8.11 -0.07 14.86
C ASP A 62 7.34 -1.34 14.45
N ASP A 63 7.79 -2.49 14.93
CA ASP A 63 7.17 -3.78 14.63
C ASP A 63 5.77 -3.91 15.21
N ALA A 64 5.50 -3.29 16.35
CA ALA A 64 4.18 -3.38 16.98
C ALA A 64 3.11 -2.69 16.11
N ALA A 65 3.41 -1.50 15.60
CA ALA A 65 2.49 -0.77 14.71
C ALA A 65 2.28 -1.54 13.40
N ARG A 66 3.36 -2.04 12.79
CA ARG A 66 3.28 -2.85 11.57
C ARG A 66 2.47 -4.12 11.80
N ALA A 67 2.75 -4.85 12.88
CA ALA A 67 2.07 -6.12 13.17
C ALA A 67 0.57 -5.92 13.40
N ALA A 68 0.18 -4.87 14.10
CA ALA A 68 -1.23 -4.56 14.35
C ALA A 68 -1.97 -4.31 13.02
N PHE A 69 -1.38 -3.51 12.12
CA PHE A 69 -1.97 -3.26 10.81
C PHE A 69 -2.02 -4.53 9.96
N GLN A 70 -0.92 -5.27 9.91
CA GLN A 70 -0.81 -6.49 9.10
C GLN A 70 -1.83 -7.54 9.52
N GLU A 71 -2.00 -7.75 10.81
CA GLU A 71 -2.98 -8.70 11.34
C GLU A 71 -4.40 -8.32 10.95
N GLU A 72 -4.77 -7.06 11.16
CA GLU A 72 -6.09 -6.54 10.82
C GLU A 72 -6.36 -6.62 9.31
N PHE A 73 -5.39 -6.21 8.49
CA PHE A 73 -5.53 -6.25 7.04
C PHE A 73 -5.64 -7.69 6.52
N THR A 74 -4.79 -8.59 7.00
CA THR A 74 -4.77 -10.00 6.57
C THR A 74 -6.11 -10.67 6.81
N ALA A 75 -6.76 -10.35 7.94
CA ALA A 75 -8.04 -10.94 8.30
C ALA A 75 -9.16 -10.62 7.28
N VAL A 76 -9.06 -9.49 6.57
CA VAL A 76 -10.08 -9.02 5.62
C VAL A 76 -9.53 -8.80 4.21
N ALA A 77 -8.35 -9.31 3.92
CA ALA A 77 -7.64 -8.99 2.68
C ALA A 77 -8.45 -9.31 1.41
N ALA A 78 -9.17 -10.43 1.40
CA ALA A 78 -9.97 -10.84 0.24
C ALA A 78 -11.14 -9.87 -0.04
N GLU A 79 -11.65 -9.19 0.98
CA GLU A 79 -12.77 -8.24 0.89
C GLU A 79 -12.29 -6.78 0.88
N ALA A 80 -11.00 -6.54 0.97
CA ALA A 80 -10.45 -5.18 0.92
C ALA A 80 -10.85 -4.47 -0.37
N PRO A 81 -11.03 -3.12 -0.34
CA PRO A 81 -11.46 -2.39 -1.53
C PRO A 81 -10.60 -2.63 -2.77
N GLY A 82 -9.27 -2.69 -2.61
CA GLY A 82 -8.37 -3.02 -3.73
C GLY A 82 -8.64 -4.39 -4.31
N SER A 83 -8.88 -5.39 -3.45
CA SER A 83 -9.20 -6.76 -3.86
C SER A 83 -10.51 -6.82 -4.63
N ARG A 84 -11.51 -6.05 -4.22
CA ARG A 84 -12.81 -5.98 -4.92
C ARG A 84 -12.69 -5.33 -6.28
N ILE A 85 -11.90 -4.27 -6.39
CA ILE A 85 -11.65 -3.57 -7.66
C ILE A 85 -10.92 -4.49 -8.63
N ILE A 86 -9.90 -5.22 -8.16
CA ILE A 86 -9.07 -6.10 -8.98
C ILE A 86 -9.78 -7.41 -9.27
N GLY A 87 -10.60 -7.88 -8.35
CA GLY A 87 -11.30 -9.16 -8.48
C GLY A 87 -10.53 -10.35 -7.92
N SER A 88 -9.48 -10.10 -7.13
CA SER A 88 -8.69 -11.14 -6.47
C SER A 88 -8.02 -10.62 -5.21
N ALA A 89 -7.69 -11.53 -4.30
CA ALA A 89 -6.97 -11.21 -3.08
C ALA A 89 -5.49 -10.87 -3.38
N PRO A 90 -4.79 -10.21 -2.45
CA PRO A 90 -3.35 -9.98 -2.62
C PRO A 90 -2.59 -11.29 -2.81
N ILE A 91 -1.56 -11.24 -3.63
CA ILE A 91 -0.63 -12.37 -3.84
C ILE A 91 0.55 -12.33 -2.87
N LEU A 92 0.76 -11.20 -2.19
CA LEU A 92 1.87 -11.03 -1.26
C LEU A 92 1.43 -10.09 -0.13
N ILE A 93 1.66 -10.51 1.09
CA ILE A 93 1.57 -9.68 2.30
C ILE A 93 2.82 -10.02 3.10
N GLU A 94 3.83 -9.15 3.03
CA GLU A 94 5.17 -9.49 3.54
C GLU A 94 5.76 -8.35 4.35
N GLU A 95 6.16 -8.65 5.57
CA GLU A 95 6.91 -7.75 6.42
C GLU A 95 8.40 -7.76 6.08
N CYS A 96 9.07 -6.67 6.39
CA CYS A 96 10.51 -6.55 6.21
C CYS A 96 11.10 -5.60 7.24
N VAL A 97 12.43 -5.63 7.36
CA VAL A 97 13.18 -4.64 8.12
C VAL A 97 13.51 -3.49 7.18
N VAL A 98 13.21 -2.27 7.59
CA VAL A 98 13.62 -1.07 6.85
C VAL A 98 15.00 -0.68 7.34
N VAL A 99 16.00 -0.93 6.52
CA VAL A 99 17.40 -0.70 6.87
C VAL A 99 17.72 0.80 6.94
N ALA A 100 17.23 1.56 5.97
CA ALA A 100 17.49 2.99 5.90
C ALA A 100 16.43 3.68 5.03
N VAL A 101 16.21 4.97 5.28
CA VAL A 101 15.36 5.82 4.47
C VAL A 101 16.17 7.06 4.10
N ALA A 102 16.24 7.38 2.81
CA ALA A 102 16.83 8.60 2.33
C ALA A 102 15.77 9.49 1.72
N GLU A 103 15.80 10.76 2.03
CA GLU A 103 14.98 11.76 1.36
C GLU A 103 15.83 12.43 0.29
N GLY A 104 15.33 12.48 -0.96
CA GLY A 104 16.00 13.17 -2.05
C GLY A 104 15.90 14.69 -1.92
N GLY A 105 16.68 15.41 -2.76
CA GLY A 105 16.69 16.87 -2.74
C GLY A 105 15.33 17.52 -2.99
N ASP A 106 14.42 16.84 -3.67
CA ASP A 106 13.08 17.36 -3.97
C ASP A 106 12.02 16.91 -2.93
N GLY A 107 12.42 16.13 -1.92
CA GLY A 107 11.54 15.66 -0.88
C GLY A 107 10.58 14.56 -1.33
N PHE A 108 9.69 14.14 -0.44
CA PHE A 108 8.73 13.07 -0.75
C PHE A 108 7.58 13.53 -1.63
N GLY A 109 7.24 14.81 -1.61
CA GLY A 109 6.17 15.36 -2.45
C GLY A 109 4.84 14.67 -2.26
N ALA A 110 4.39 14.50 -1.00
CA ALA A 110 3.15 13.80 -0.70
C ALA A 110 1.97 14.34 -1.53
N ALA A 111 1.25 13.44 -2.20
CA ALA A 111 0.12 13.82 -3.06
C ALA A 111 -0.82 12.63 -3.25
N ALA A 112 -2.13 12.92 -3.40
CA ALA A 112 -3.13 11.91 -3.69
C ALA A 112 -3.09 11.45 -5.16
N ARG A 113 -2.56 12.30 -6.03
CA ARG A 113 -2.24 11.98 -7.43
C ARG A 113 -0.84 12.49 -7.71
N TYR A 114 0.06 11.59 -7.81
CA TYR A 114 1.50 11.90 -7.86
C TYR A 114 2.01 12.22 -9.28
#